data_314c687f598847cba5b9e8f73e9899ec
#
_entry.id   314c687f598847cba5b9e8f73e9899ec
#
_cell.length_a   1.000
_cell.length_b   1.000
_cell.length_c   1.000
_cell.angle_alpha   90.00
_cell.angle_beta   90.00
_cell.angle_gamma   90.00
#
_symmetry.space_group_name_H-M   'P 1'
#
loop_
_entity.id
_entity.type
_entity.pdbx_description
1 polymer ?
#
loop_
_entity_poly.entity_id
_entity_poly.type
_entity_poly.pdbx_seq_one_letter_code
_entity_poly.pdbx_strand_id
1 'polypeptide(L)'
;MRQAWSKLAGIALAGIVCVAVPAQAQTIVVGGKAFTEQQIMTAMTVAALKAKGFNPERKAGMGSAAVRSALENGQIDVYWEYTGTGLTVFNKINDKFASAEDAYKRIKEVDGAKGIVWLNMSSVNNTYAFAMNRDEAQKRGIVTMSDYAKAVKSDPKFTFASNAEFYARPDGLPGWQTAYGFELERDNVKRMDTGLTYTALKDRQVDSAVVFATDGRIPAFNFVVLKDDKHYAPPYNLTPVVRKEVLDKNPKIADTLNAISAKLNDETMAKLNASVDVDKKTPEEVAEGFLKSNGLI
;
A
#
# COMPACT_ATOMS: atom_id res chain seq x y z
N MET A 1 0.65 -20.88 95.55
CA MET A 1 1.46 -19.99 94.70
C MET A 1 1.47 -20.62 93.31
N ARG A 2 0.67 -20.11 92.34
CA ARG A 2 0.63 -20.56 90.98
C ARG A 2 0.85 -19.35 90.07
N GLN A 3 1.99 -19.31 89.42
CA GLN A 3 2.30 -18.30 88.42
C GLN A 3 1.63 -18.66 87.08
N ALA A 4 0.83 -17.68 86.55
CA ALA A 4 0.24 -17.76 85.20
C ALA A 4 1.19 -17.13 84.22
N TRP A 5 1.54 -17.85 83.18
CA TRP A 5 2.33 -17.37 82.02
C TRP A 5 1.34 -17.00 80.93
N SER A 6 1.26 -15.72 80.59
CA SER A 6 0.53 -15.20 79.44
C SER A 6 1.41 -15.31 78.21
N LYS A 7 0.96 -16.10 77.20
CA LYS A 7 1.56 -16.15 75.89
C LYS A 7 0.96 -15.05 75.01
N LEU A 8 1.76 -14.06 74.67
CA LEU A 8 1.48 -13.11 73.57
C LEU A 8 1.75 -13.76 72.25
N ALA A 9 0.71 -13.98 71.44
CA ALA A 9 0.85 -14.39 70.00
C ALA A 9 0.95 -13.12 69.13
N GLY A 10 2.13 -12.88 68.61
CA GLY A 10 2.36 -11.82 67.59
C GLY A 10 1.87 -12.28 66.23
N ILE A 11 0.85 -11.61 65.71
CA ILE A 11 0.42 -11.80 64.29
C ILE A 11 1.33 -10.96 63.41
N ALA A 12 2.20 -11.63 62.65
CA ALA A 12 3.00 -11.00 61.61
C ALA A 12 2.11 -10.79 60.37
N LEU A 13 1.72 -9.55 60.08
CA LEU A 13 1.05 -9.17 58.83
C LEU A 13 2.11 -9.17 57.69
N ALA A 14 2.17 -10.23 56.91
CA ALA A 14 2.98 -10.26 55.68
C ALA A 14 2.27 -9.41 54.63
N GLY A 15 2.75 -8.17 54.42
CA GLY A 15 2.31 -7.31 53.31
C GLY A 15 2.74 -7.92 51.96
N ILE A 16 1.77 -8.35 51.15
CA ILE A 16 2.02 -8.74 49.77
C ILE A 16 2.27 -7.47 48.98
N VAL A 17 3.53 -7.18 48.70
CA VAL A 17 3.92 -6.14 47.73
C VAL A 17 3.64 -6.70 46.34
N CYS A 18 2.49 -6.34 45.73
CA CYS A 18 2.26 -6.57 44.31
C CYS A 18 3.23 -5.70 43.51
N VAL A 19 4.36 -6.29 43.11
CA VAL A 19 5.22 -5.68 42.10
C VAL A 19 4.46 -5.73 40.77
N ALA A 20 3.91 -4.60 40.33
CA ALA A 20 3.35 -4.45 39.00
C ALA A 20 4.51 -4.63 37.97
N VAL A 21 4.61 -5.81 37.37
CA VAL A 21 5.49 -6.03 36.24
C VAL A 21 4.95 -5.13 35.13
N PRO A 22 5.76 -4.20 34.56
CA PRO A 22 5.31 -3.39 33.46
C PRO A 22 4.94 -4.35 32.32
N ALA A 23 3.69 -4.32 31.86
CA ALA A 23 3.25 -5.05 30.71
C ALA A 23 4.11 -4.56 29.54
N GLN A 24 5.01 -5.41 29.07
CA GLN A 24 5.86 -5.09 27.93
C GLN A 24 4.93 -4.88 26.72
N ALA A 25 4.95 -3.66 26.15
CA ALA A 25 4.12 -3.33 25.01
C ALA A 25 4.39 -4.36 23.91
N GLN A 26 3.34 -5.03 23.46
CA GLN A 26 3.45 -6.01 22.38
C GLN A 26 4.06 -5.36 21.16
N THR A 27 5.08 -5.99 20.57
CA THR A 27 5.67 -5.54 19.31
C THR A 27 4.64 -5.73 18.19
N ILE A 28 4.41 -4.67 17.41
CA ILE A 28 3.55 -4.68 16.23
C ILE A 28 4.43 -4.58 14.98
N VAL A 29 4.50 -5.63 14.21
CA VAL A 29 5.34 -5.67 13.00
C VAL A 29 4.59 -5.07 11.82
N VAL A 30 5.06 -3.91 11.34
CA VAL A 30 4.47 -3.15 10.23
C VAL A 30 5.16 -3.51 8.94
N GLY A 31 4.45 -4.18 8.03
CA GLY A 31 4.91 -4.53 6.71
C GLY A 31 4.76 -3.40 5.69
N GLY A 32 5.46 -3.51 4.54
CA GLY A 32 5.29 -2.57 3.44
C GLY A 32 5.93 -3.04 2.14
N LYS A 33 5.37 -2.58 1.01
CA LYS A 33 5.91 -2.89 -0.31
C LYS A 33 7.10 -1.98 -0.65
N ALA A 34 7.76 -2.24 -1.79
CA ALA A 34 9.05 -1.62 -2.13
C ALA A 34 8.95 -0.21 -2.74
N PHE A 35 7.77 0.27 -3.15
CA PHE A 35 7.61 1.57 -3.82
C PHE A 35 7.24 2.71 -2.86
N THR A 36 7.45 3.94 -3.28
CA THR A 36 7.41 5.17 -2.46
C THR A 36 6.15 5.31 -1.61
N GLU A 37 4.96 5.20 -2.18
CA GLU A 37 3.69 5.30 -1.45
C GLU A 37 3.63 4.33 -0.27
N GLN A 38 4.03 3.08 -0.48
CA GLN A 38 4.03 2.07 0.57
C GLN A 38 5.10 2.33 1.64
N GLN A 39 6.23 2.92 1.27
CA GLN A 39 7.26 3.33 2.24
C GLN A 39 6.75 4.46 3.12
N ILE A 40 6.03 5.45 2.55
CA ILE A 40 5.38 6.52 3.28
C ILE A 40 4.31 5.95 4.22
N MET A 41 3.44 5.07 3.73
CA MET A 41 2.37 4.47 4.54
C MET A 41 2.91 3.61 5.68
N THR A 42 4.00 2.89 5.44
CA THR A 42 4.68 2.11 6.49
C THR A 42 5.27 3.05 7.55
N ALA A 43 5.93 4.13 7.15
CA ALA A 43 6.48 5.14 8.05
C ALA A 43 5.37 5.84 8.87
N MET A 44 4.25 6.21 8.23
CA MET A 44 3.07 6.77 8.92
C MET A 44 2.52 5.82 9.97
N THR A 45 2.37 4.54 9.62
CA THR A 45 1.85 3.53 10.55
C THR A 45 2.77 3.37 11.74
N VAL A 46 4.08 3.26 11.52
CA VAL A 46 5.07 3.17 12.60
C VAL A 46 5.01 4.42 13.51
N ALA A 47 5.02 5.61 12.94
CA ALA A 47 5.00 6.86 13.72
C ALA A 47 3.69 7.01 14.53
N ALA A 48 2.54 6.73 13.90
CA ALA A 48 1.24 6.83 14.54
C ALA A 48 1.05 5.80 15.68
N LEU A 49 1.43 4.55 15.44
CA LEU A 49 1.36 3.51 16.49
C LEU A 49 2.30 3.82 17.64
N LYS A 50 3.51 4.31 17.38
CA LYS A 50 4.45 4.74 18.42
C LYS A 50 3.89 5.87 19.25
N ALA A 51 3.25 6.87 18.65
CA ALA A 51 2.59 7.97 19.36
C ALA A 51 1.41 7.51 20.25
N LYS A 52 0.80 6.35 19.94
CA LYS A 52 -0.27 5.73 20.75
C LYS A 52 0.25 4.73 21.79
N GLY A 53 1.58 4.66 22.00
CA GLY A 53 2.21 3.85 23.03
C GLY A 53 2.48 2.39 22.64
N PHE A 54 2.34 2.03 21.38
CA PHE A 54 2.77 0.71 20.87
C PHE A 54 4.28 0.66 20.64
N ASN A 55 4.81 -0.55 20.48
CA ASN A 55 6.21 -0.80 20.08
C ASN A 55 6.24 -1.31 18.63
N PRO A 56 6.15 -0.43 17.59
CA PRO A 56 6.15 -0.86 16.21
C PRO A 56 7.55 -1.21 15.70
N GLU A 57 7.64 -2.31 14.93
CA GLU A 57 8.82 -2.70 14.16
C GLU A 57 8.52 -2.59 12.67
N ARG A 58 9.44 -2.02 11.86
CA ARG A 58 9.27 -1.86 10.42
C ARG A 58 9.87 -3.03 9.65
N LYS A 59 9.09 -3.65 8.75
CA LYS A 59 9.52 -4.61 7.72
C LYS A 59 9.00 -4.16 6.35
N ALA A 60 9.77 -3.37 5.62
CA ALA A 60 9.39 -2.82 4.31
C ALA A 60 10.25 -3.38 3.17
N GLY A 61 9.91 -3.02 1.92
CA GLY A 61 10.69 -3.38 0.74
C GLY A 61 10.31 -4.72 0.11
N MET A 62 9.15 -5.26 0.44
CA MET A 62 8.66 -6.54 -0.09
C MET A 62 7.88 -6.35 -1.41
N GLY A 63 7.84 -7.40 -2.25
CA GLY A 63 6.84 -7.51 -3.32
C GLY A 63 5.47 -7.92 -2.78
N SER A 64 4.41 -7.75 -3.59
CA SER A 64 3.03 -8.01 -3.14
C SER A 64 2.80 -9.43 -2.64
N ALA A 65 3.33 -10.45 -3.32
CA ALA A 65 3.21 -11.84 -2.86
C ALA A 65 3.92 -12.09 -1.53
N ALA A 66 5.11 -11.50 -1.35
CA ALA A 66 5.91 -11.69 -0.14
C ALA A 66 5.26 -11.02 1.09
N VAL A 67 4.76 -9.77 0.96
CA VAL A 67 4.11 -9.07 2.07
C VAL A 67 2.80 -9.77 2.47
N ARG A 68 2.05 -10.29 1.49
CA ARG A 68 0.83 -11.07 1.76
C ARG A 68 1.15 -12.36 2.50
N SER A 69 2.12 -13.13 2.04
CA SER A 69 2.57 -14.35 2.72
C SER A 69 3.10 -14.07 4.12
N ALA A 70 3.84 -12.97 4.31
CA ALA A 70 4.33 -12.56 5.62
C ALA A 70 3.18 -12.25 6.60
N LEU A 71 2.09 -11.62 6.14
CA LEU A 71 0.89 -11.40 6.95
C LEU A 71 0.21 -12.72 7.32
N GLU A 72 -0.04 -13.58 6.35
CA GLU A 72 -0.71 -14.87 6.56
C GLU A 72 0.07 -15.79 7.51
N ASN A 73 1.40 -15.74 7.46
CA ASN A 73 2.30 -16.53 8.32
C ASN A 73 2.67 -15.83 9.65
N GLY A 74 2.09 -14.68 9.97
CA GLY A 74 2.35 -13.96 11.21
C GLY A 74 3.74 -13.33 11.32
N GLN A 75 4.44 -13.14 10.23
CA GLN A 75 5.74 -12.46 10.18
C GLN A 75 5.63 -10.94 10.19
N ILE A 76 4.46 -10.43 9.79
CA ILE A 76 4.01 -9.05 9.96
C ILE A 76 2.57 -9.07 10.51
N ASP A 77 2.17 -8.00 11.15
CA ASP A 77 0.86 -7.85 11.81
C ASP A 77 -0.08 -6.95 11.04
N VAL A 78 0.45 -5.96 10.34
CA VAL A 78 -0.29 -4.92 9.62
C VAL A 78 0.50 -4.41 8.42
N TYR A 79 -0.19 -4.09 7.35
CA TYR A 79 0.33 -3.35 6.20
C TYR A 79 -0.81 -2.66 5.44
N TRP A 80 -0.47 -1.87 4.41
CA TRP A 80 -1.47 -1.26 3.54
C TRP A 80 -1.55 -2.03 2.21
N GLU A 81 -2.76 -2.39 1.82
CA GLU A 81 -3.01 -3.12 0.59
C GLU A 81 -4.05 -2.40 -0.27
N TYR A 82 -4.17 -2.81 -1.52
CA TYR A 82 -5.12 -2.27 -2.49
C TYR A 82 -6.21 -3.30 -2.77
N THR A 83 -7.46 -2.84 -2.82
CA THR A 83 -8.64 -3.70 -3.01
C THR A 83 -8.52 -4.58 -4.25
N GLY A 84 -8.09 -4.01 -5.38
CA GLY A 84 -7.86 -4.75 -6.63
C GLY A 84 -6.81 -5.86 -6.49
N THR A 85 -5.67 -5.57 -5.83
CA THR A 85 -4.63 -6.60 -5.59
C THR A 85 -5.16 -7.73 -4.72
N GLY A 86 -5.89 -7.38 -3.64
CA GLY A 86 -6.52 -8.36 -2.75
C GLY A 86 -7.45 -9.30 -3.50
N LEU A 87 -8.29 -8.74 -4.37
CA LEU A 87 -9.24 -9.51 -5.17
C LEU A 87 -8.54 -10.34 -6.26
N THR A 88 -7.83 -9.69 -7.18
CA THR A 88 -7.36 -10.34 -8.41
C THR A 88 -6.14 -11.22 -8.18
N VAL A 89 -5.16 -10.76 -7.37
CA VAL A 89 -3.90 -11.48 -7.20
C VAL A 89 -3.99 -12.55 -6.13
N PHE A 90 -4.54 -12.22 -4.95
CA PHE A 90 -4.52 -13.14 -3.82
C PHE A 90 -5.73 -14.05 -3.76
N ASN A 91 -6.89 -13.56 -4.18
CA ASN A 91 -8.14 -14.34 -4.13
C ASN A 91 -8.63 -14.83 -5.50
N LYS A 92 -7.95 -14.48 -6.60
CA LYS A 92 -8.30 -14.91 -7.97
C LYS A 92 -9.74 -14.53 -8.40
N ILE A 93 -10.24 -13.42 -7.85
CA ILE A 93 -11.55 -12.85 -8.15
C ILE A 93 -11.36 -11.76 -9.18
N ASN A 94 -11.82 -12.00 -10.41
CA ASN A 94 -11.71 -11.09 -11.55
C ASN A 94 -13.07 -10.53 -11.96
N ASP A 95 -14.03 -10.51 -11.05
CA ASP A 95 -15.37 -9.98 -11.28
C ASP A 95 -15.29 -8.46 -11.55
N LYS A 96 -16.19 -7.97 -12.39
CA LYS A 96 -16.39 -6.54 -12.55
C LYS A 96 -17.30 -6.04 -11.43
N PHE A 97 -16.83 -5.04 -10.71
CA PHE A 97 -17.57 -4.41 -9.63
C PHE A 97 -18.22 -3.11 -10.12
N ALA A 98 -19.45 -2.86 -9.68
CA ALA A 98 -20.18 -1.65 -10.03
C ALA A 98 -19.57 -0.39 -9.37
N SER A 99 -18.92 -0.58 -8.22
CA SER A 99 -18.29 0.51 -7.48
C SER A 99 -17.04 0.05 -6.70
N ALA A 100 -16.23 0.99 -6.25
CA ALA A 100 -15.11 0.72 -5.33
C ALA A 100 -15.60 0.13 -4.01
N GLU A 101 -16.77 0.56 -3.53
CA GLU A 101 -17.38 0.06 -2.31
C GLU A 101 -17.79 -1.42 -2.42
N ASP A 102 -18.30 -1.84 -3.58
CA ASP A 102 -18.65 -3.25 -3.81
C ASP A 102 -17.39 -4.14 -3.84
N ALA A 103 -16.33 -3.68 -4.50
CA ALA A 103 -15.03 -4.34 -4.49
C ALA A 103 -14.48 -4.46 -3.05
N TYR A 104 -14.57 -3.38 -2.27
CA TYR A 104 -14.13 -3.36 -0.89
C TYR A 104 -14.94 -4.31 0.01
N LYS A 105 -16.27 -4.33 -0.10
CA LYS A 105 -17.13 -5.28 0.64
C LYS A 105 -16.75 -6.71 0.32
N ARG A 106 -16.53 -7.01 -0.95
CA ARG A 106 -16.16 -8.35 -1.39
C ARG A 106 -14.82 -8.81 -0.82
N ILE A 107 -13.79 -7.97 -0.85
CA ILE A 107 -12.49 -8.36 -0.30
C ILE A 107 -12.53 -8.51 1.24
N LYS A 108 -13.29 -7.66 1.94
CA LYS A 108 -13.50 -7.81 3.40
C LYS A 108 -14.11 -9.15 3.76
N GLU A 109 -15.11 -9.59 3.01
CA GLU A 109 -15.78 -10.88 3.21
C GLU A 109 -14.81 -12.05 3.02
N VAL A 110 -14.13 -12.07 1.89
CA VAL A 110 -13.27 -13.21 1.50
C VAL A 110 -12.03 -13.32 2.40
N ASP A 111 -11.38 -12.23 2.69
CA ASP A 111 -10.20 -12.22 3.56
C ASP A 111 -10.58 -12.32 5.04
N GLY A 112 -11.74 -11.81 5.43
CA GLY A 112 -12.28 -11.97 6.79
C GLY A 112 -12.41 -13.42 7.20
N ALA A 113 -12.84 -14.30 6.27
CA ALA A 113 -12.89 -15.74 6.50
C ALA A 113 -11.50 -16.37 6.74
N LYS A 114 -10.41 -15.68 6.36
CA LYS A 114 -9.01 -16.08 6.57
C LYS A 114 -8.36 -15.41 7.79
N GLY A 115 -9.14 -14.68 8.61
CA GLY A 115 -8.61 -13.95 9.75
C GLY A 115 -7.84 -12.69 9.38
N ILE A 116 -8.07 -12.12 8.21
CA ILE A 116 -7.46 -10.88 7.71
C ILE A 116 -8.53 -9.80 7.68
N VAL A 117 -8.32 -8.72 8.43
CA VAL A 117 -9.28 -7.64 8.58
C VAL A 117 -8.86 -6.46 7.72
N TRP A 118 -9.70 -6.08 6.78
CA TRP A 118 -9.61 -4.84 6.03
C TRP A 118 -10.32 -3.73 6.82
N LEU A 119 -9.56 -2.74 7.28
CA LEU A 119 -10.09 -1.59 8.01
C LEU A 119 -10.77 -0.59 7.05
N ASN A 120 -11.03 0.64 7.48
CA ASN A 120 -11.70 1.62 6.62
C ASN A 120 -10.84 1.97 5.40
N MET A 121 -11.45 1.81 4.23
CA MET A 121 -10.85 2.13 2.94
C MET A 121 -10.64 3.65 2.83
N SER A 122 -9.49 4.07 2.31
CA SER A 122 -9.26 5.46 1.93
C SER A 122 -9.86 5.79 0.57
N SER A 123 -9.93 7.09 0.23
CA SER A 123 -10.33 7.53 -1.11
C SER A 123 -9.21 7.43 -2.14
N VAL A 124 -8.01 7.02 -1.75
CA VAL A 124 -6.88 6.84 -2.66
C VAL A 124 -7.12 5.66 -3.58
N ASN A 125 -7.16 5.89 -4.89
CA ASN A 125 -7.29 4.86 -5.91
C ASN A 125 -6.03 4.80 -6.79
N ASN A 126 -5.04 4.03 -6.33
CA ASN A 126 -3.74 3.95 -6.99
C ASN A 126 -3.66 2.82 -8.02
N THR A 127 -4.30 3.01 -9.16
CA THR A 127 -4.26 2.05 -10.27
C THR A 127 -2.90 2.04 -10.98
N TYR A 128 -2.56 0.89 -11.57
CA TYR A 128 -1.60 0.87 -12.66
C TYR A 128 -2.16 1.61 -13.87
N ALA A 129 -1.31 2.39 -14.53
CA ALA A 129 -1.67 3.12 -15.74
C ALA A 129 -0.50 3.15 -16.72
N PHE A 130 -0.80 3.47 -17.97
CA PHE A 130 0.21 3.71 -19.02
C PHE A 130 0.41 5.22 -19.16
N ALA A 131 1.66 5.64 -19.20
CA ALA A 131 2.00 7.05 -19.43
C ALA A 131 2.95 7.21 -20.62
N MET A 132 2.88 8.39 -21.22
CA MET A 132 3.76 8.87 -22.27
C MET A 132 4.23 10.29 -21.96
N ASN A 133 5.32 10.72 -22.59
CA ASN A 133 5.63 12.14 -22.63
C ASN A 133 4.49 12.87 -23.34
N ARG A 134 4.01 13.96 -22.77
CA ARG A 134 2.80 14.69 -23.24
C ARG A 134 2.92 15.14 -24.69
N ASP A 135 4.06 15.70 -25.08
CA ASP A 135 4.31 16.16 -26.43
C ASP A 135 4.31 15.00 -27.46
N GLU A 136 4.88 13.85 -27.11
CA GLU A 136 4.86 12.67 -27.99
C GLU A 136 3.46 12.06 -28.11
N ALA A 137 2.72 11.98 -27.00
CA ALA A 137 1.34 11.52 -27.04
C ALA A 137 0.46 12.44 -27.93
N GLN A 138 0.60 13.75 -27.79
CA GLN A 138 -0.10 14.73 -28.62
C GLN A 138 0.29 14.62 -30.09
N LYS A 139 1.57 14.53 -30.41
CA LYS A 139 2.08 14.38 -31.77
C LYS A 139 1.56 13.12 -32.46
N ARG A 140 1.46 12.02 -31.72
CA ARG A 140 0.96 10.73 -32.24
C ARG A 140 -0.57 10.60 -32.13
N GLY A 141 -1.29 11.55 -31.53
CA GLY A 141 -2.74 11.50 -31.32
C GLY A 141 -3.17 10.40 -30.35
N ILE A 142 -2.32 10.03 -29.39
CA ILE A 142 -2.58 8.95 -28.42
C ILE A 142 -3.14 9.57 -27.12
N VAL A 143 -4.41 9.30 -26.83
CA VAL A 143 -5.12 9.81 -25.66
C VAL A 143 -5.65 8.68 -24.79
N THR A 144 -6.06 7.59 -25.43
CA THR A 144 -6.68 6.44 -24.78
C THR A 144 -5.81 5.19 -24.92
N MET A 145 -6.11 4.18 -24.11
CA MET A 145 -5.49 2.86 -24.27
C MET A 145 -5.88 2.18 -25.60
N SER A 146 -7.06 2.50 -26.16
CA SER A 146 -7.43 2.05 -27.50
C SER A 146 -6.55 2.69 -28.59
N ASP A 147 -6.17 3.96 -28.43
CA ASP A 147 -5.23 4.62 -29.37
C ASP A 147 -3.82 4.05 -29.21
N TYR A 148 -3.39 3.81 -27.97
CA TYR A 148 -2.13 3.15 -27.66
C TYR A 148 -2.01 1.78 -28.35
N ALA A 149 -3.07 0.96 -28.24
CA ALA A 149 -3.13 -0.36 -28.87
C ALA A 149 -2.97 -0.28 -30.39
N LYS A 150 -3.55 0.74 -31.05
CA LYS A 150 -3.36 1.00 -32.49
C LYS A 150 -1.92 1.40 -32.81
N ALA A 151 -1.34 2.28 -32.00
CA ALA A 151 0.05 2.74 -32.17
C ALA A 151 1.05 1.58 -32.06
N VAL A 152 0.91 0.72 -31.05
CA VAL A 152 1.75 -0.48 -30.89
C VAL A 152 1.65 -1.41 -32.08
N LYS A 153 0.44 -1.64 -32.61
CA LYS A 153 0.24 -2.49 -33.80
C LYS A 153 0.85 -1.92 -35.06
N SER A 154 0.92 -0.60 -35.19
CA SER A 154 1.48 0.07 -36.38
C SER A 154 3.00 0.29 -36.31
N ASP A 155 3.57 0.22 -35.10
CA ASP A 155 4.99 0.42 -34.86
C ASP A 155 5.59 -0.78 -34.09
N PRO A 156 6.18 -1.76 -34.81
CA PRO A 156 6.76 -2.95 -34.17
C PRO A 156 8.01 -2.64 -33.31
N LYS A 157 8.48 -1.39 -33.29
CA LYS A 157 9.58 -0.92 -32.44
C LYS A 157 9.10 -0.14 -31.21
N PHE A 158 7.79 -0.04 -31.01
CA PHE A 158 7.22 0.70 -29.89
C PHE A 158 7.70 0.12 -28.55
N THR A 159 8.34 0.94 -27.71
CA THR A 159 9.01 0.50 -26.50
C THR A 159 8.20 0.85 -25.23
N PHE A 160 8.29 -0.03 -24.24
CA PHE A 160 7.57 0.11 -22.97
C PHE A 160 8.47 -0.22 -21.77
N ALA A 161 8.53 0.67 -20.78
CA ALA A 161 9.19 0.37 -19.51
C ALA A 161 8.21 -0.24 -18.51
N SER A 162 8.59 -1.35 -17.91
CA SER A 162 7.77 -2.09 -16.95
C SER A 162 8.58 -2.49 -15.73
N ASN A 163 7.92 -2.51 -14.55
CA ASN A 163 8.48 -3.24 -13.43
C ASN A 163 8.17 -4.73 -13.54
N ALA A 164 8.91 -5.55 -12.79
CA ALA A 164 8.81 -7.01 -12.87
C ALA A 164 7.43 -7.53 -12.47
N GLU A 165 6.78 -6.87 -11.49
CA GLU A 165 5.48 -7.27 -10.99
C GLU A 165 4.39 -7.02 -12.04
N PHE A 166 4.29 -5.80 -12.59
CA PHE A 166 3.32 -5.48 -13.65
C PHE A 166 3.51 -6.33 -14.91
N TYR A 167 4.76 -6.61 -15.26
CA TYR A 167 5.08 -7.48 -16.40
C TYR A 167 4.51 -8.90 -16.25
N ALA A 168 4.51 -9.46 -15.04
CA ALA A 168 4.17 -10.87 -14.81
C ALA A 168 2.74 -11.10 -14.29
N ARG A 169 2.10 -10.11 -13.68
CA ARG A 169 0.78 -10.25 -13.07
C ARG A 169 -0.30 -10.46 -14.11
N PRO A 170 -1.30 -11.33 -13.86
CA PRO A 170 -2.45 -11.52 -14.77
C PRO A 170 -3.25 -10.24 -15.04
N ASP A 171 -3.39 -9.36 -14.02
CA ASP A 171 -4.04 -8.04 -14.10
C ASP A 171 -3.08 -6.91 -14.54
N GLY A 172 -1.81 -7.24 -14.76
CA GLY A 172 -0.78 -6.36 -15.32
C GLY A 172 -0.72 -6.39 -16.84
N LEU A 173 0.50 -6.29 -17.41
CA LEU A 173 0.71 -6.21 -18.85
C LEU A 173 -0.04 -7.29 -19.65
N PRO A 174 -0.01 -8.58 -19.28
CA PRO A 174 -0.74 -9.62 -20.01
C PRO A 174 -2.24 -9.35 -20.12
N GLY A 175 -2.86 -8.91 -19.02
CA GLY A 175 -4.28 -8.61 -19.00
C GLY A 175 -4.64 -7.36 -19.82
N TRP A 176 -3.83 -6.30 -19.74
CA TRP A 176 -3.99 -5.11 -20.57
C TRP A 176 -3.85 -5.41 -22.05
N GLN A 177 -2.86 -6.22 -22.44
CA GLN A 177 -2.68 -6.67 -23.83
C GLN A 177 -3.91 -7.43 -24.33
N THR A 178 -4.45 -8.33 -23.53
CA THR A 178 -5.66 -9.08 -23.86
C THR A 178 -6.87 -8.17 -24.01
N ALA A 179 -7.10 -7.27 -23.02
CA ALA A 179 -8.28 -6.41 -22.98
C ALA A 179 -8.33 -5.40 -24.15
N TYR A 180 -7.18 -4.87 -24.51
CA TYR A 180 -7.04 -3.88 -25.60
C TYR A 180 -6.62 -4.48 -26.94
N GLY A 181 -6.28 -5.77 -26.96
CA GLY A 181 -5.94 -6.51 -28.18
C GLY A 181 -4.65 -6.02 -28.82
N PHE A 182 -3.61 -5.74 -28.06
CA PHE A 182 -2.27 -5.45 -28.59
C PHE A 182 -1.25 -6.40 -27.95
N GLU A 183 -0.08 -6.46 -28.55
CA GLU A 183 1.06 -7.22 -28.02
C GLU A 183 2.34 -6.41 -28.23
N LEU A 184 3.14 -6.30 -27.18
CA LEU A 184 4.47 -5.71 -27.25
C LEU A 184 5.48 -6.83 -27.46
N GLU A 185 6.36 -6.67 -28.43
CA GLU A 185 7.49 -7.57 -28.62
C GLU A 185 8.33 -7.65 -27.36
N ARG A 186 8.73 -8.86 -26.96
CA ARG A 186 9.46 -9.10 -25.71
C ARG A 186 10.68 -8.20 -25.55
N ASP A 187 11.43 -7.99 -26.61
CA ASP A 187 12.66 -7.18 -26.60
C ASP A 187 12.37 -5.67 -26.48
N ASN A 188 11.14 -5.24 -26.75
CA ASN A 188 10.68 -3.87 -26.59
C ASN A 188 10.18 -3.56 -25.18
N VAL A 189 9.93 -4.58 -24.34
CA VAL A 189 9.58 -4.36 -22.95
C VAL A 189 10.86 -4.29 -22.11
N LYS A 190 11.21 -3.08 -21.69
CA LYS A 190 12.38 -2.80 -20.85
C LYS A 190 12.00 -2.97 -19.38
N ARG A 191 12.44 -4.08 -18.76
CA ARG A 191 12.14 -4.38 -17.35
C ARG A 191 13.18 -3.74 -16.44
N MET A 192 12.70 -3.01 -15.44
CA MET A 192 13.53 -2.27 -14.49
C MET A 192 12.77 -2.07 -13.17
N ASP A 193 13.44 -1.52 -12.16
CA ASP A 193 12.80 -1.17 -10.90
C ASP A 193 11.76 -0.07 -11.11
N THR A 194 10.71 -0.06 -10.27
CA THR A 194 9.55 0.82 -10.40
C THR A 194 9.93 2.30 -10.54
N GLY A 195 10.88 2.80 -9.75
CA GLY A 195 11.33 4.19 -9.85
C GLY A 195 12.02 4.53 -11.18
N LEU A 196 12.70 3.55 -11.78
CA LEU A 196 13.44 3.74 -13.03
C LEU A 196 12.54 3.82 -14.26
N THR A 197 11.31 3.27 -14.23
CA THR A 197 10.36 3.39 -15.35
C THR A 197 10.04 4.85 -15.67
N TYR A 198 9.90 5.69 -14.65
CA TYR A 198 9.67 7.13 -14.79
C TYR A 198 10.89 7.86 -15.37
N THR A 199 12.10 7.49 -14.93
CA THR A 199 13.33 8.07 -15.44
C THR A 199 13.54 7.70 -16.91
N ALA A 200 13.35 6.43 -17.26
CA ALA A 200 13.47 5.98 -18.64
C ALA A 200 12.48 6.70 -19.58
N LEU A 201 11.24 6.93 -19.12
CA LEU A 201 10.26 7.70 -19.88
C LEU A 201 10.64 9.18 -19.99
N LYS A 202 11.07 9.82 -18.88
CA LYS A 202 11.53 11.21 -18.86
C LYS A 202 12.69 11.43 -19.84
N ASP A 203 13.66 10.51 -19.83
CA ASP A 203 14.87 10.59 -20.64
C ASP A 203 14.64 10.06 -22.08
N ARG A 204 13.39 9.78 -22.46
CA ARG A 204 12.98 9.30 -23.80
C ARG A 204 13.69 8.03 -24.25
N GLN A 205 14.09 7.19 -23.30
CA GLN A 205 14.67 5.86 -23.58
C GLN A 205 13.60 4.83 -23.97
N VAL A 206 12.34 5.15 -23.68
CA VAL A 206 11.15 4.38 -24.05
C VAL A 206 10.03 5.30 -24.50
N ASP A 207 9.10 4.79 -25.32
CA ASP A 207 7.93 5.54 -25.80
C ASP A 207 6.87 5.68 -24.70
N SER A 208 6.76 4.69 -23.85
CA SER A 208 5.76 4.64 -22.78
C SER A 208 6.26 3.87 -21.56
N ALA A 209 5.59 4.04 -20.43
CA ALA A 209 5.94 3.34 -19.21
C ALA A 209 4.70 3.02 -18.36
N VAL A 210 4.81 1.97 -17.54
CA VAL A 210 3.87 1.78 -16.43
C VAL A 210 4.13 2.82 -15.36
N VAL A 211 3.04 3.42 -14.87
CA VAL A 211 3.03 4.37 -13.76
C VAL A 211 1.97 3.99 -12.75
N PHE A 212 2.04 4.59 -11.57
CA PHE A 212 0.97 4.54 -10.57
C PHE A 212 0.17 5.85 -10.61
N ALA A 213 -1.16 5.77 -10.59
CA ALA A 213 -2.03 6.92 -10.79
C ALA A 213 -1.82 8.08 -9.79
N THR A 214 -1.37 7.78 -8.59
CA THR A 214 -1.09 8.76 -7.52
C THR A 214 0.36 9.24 -7.48
N ASP A 215 1.17 8.94 -8.50
CA ASP A 215 2.60 9.30 -8.51
C ASP A 215 2.82 10.76 -8.89
N GLY A 216 3.46 11.52 -8.00
CA GLY A 216 3.73 12.95 -8.21
C GLY A 216 4.71 13.27 -9.35
N ARG A 217 5.47 12.29 -9.82
CA ARG A 217 6.36 12.46 -11.00
C ARG A 217 5.57 12.61 -12.30
N ILE A 218 4.31 12.17 -12.36
CA ILE A 218 3.47 12.34 -13.56
C ILE A 218 3.38 13.83 -13.95
N PRO A 219 2.85 14.73 -13.11
CA PRO A 219 2.82 16.16 -13.43
C PRO A 219 4.23 16.77 -13.43
N ALA A 220 5.13 16.36 -12.54
CA ALA A 220 6.47 16.93 -12.42
C ALA A 220 7.33 16.72 -13.68
N PHE A 221 7.15 15.60 -14.38
CA PHE A 221 7.88 15.28 -15.62
C PHE A 221 7.07 15.53 -16.89
N ASN A 222 5.93 16.23 -16.76
CA ASN A 222 5.03 16.52 -17.88
C ASN A 222 4.59 15.27 -18.65
N PHE A 223 4.26 14.21 -17.91
CA PHE A 223 3.66 13.02 -18.51
C PHE A 223 2.15 13.20 -18.70
N VAL A 224 1.58 12.39 -19.57
CA VAL A 224 0.14 12.17 -19.68
C VAL A 224 -0.15 10.71 -19.41
N VAL A 225 -1.13 10.47 -18.56
CA VAL A 225 -1.70 9.14 -18.32
C VAL A 225 -2.75 8.87 -19.39
N LEU A 226 -2.66 7.71 -20.03
CA LEU A 226 -3.61 7.30 -21.05
C LEU A 226 -4.93 6.85 -20.38
N LYS A 227 -6.04 7.28 -20.96
CA LYS A 227 -7.37 6.94 -20.44
C LYS A 227 -7.67 5.46 -20.67
N ASP A 228 -8.07 4.77 -19.63
CA ASP A 228 -8.62 3.41 -19.69
C ASP A 228 -10.07 3.45 -20.19
N ASP A 229 -10.24 3.55 -21.50
CA ASP A 229 -11.54 3.74 -22.17
C ASP A 229 -12.42 2.48 -22.21
N LYS A 230 -11.87 1.31 -21.87
CA LYS A 230 -12.61 0.05 -21.69
C LYS A 230 -12.87 -0.30 -20.22
N HIS A 231 -12.41 0.54 -19.27
CA HIS A 231 -12.55 0.30 -17.83
C HIS A 231 -12.05 -1.10 -17.44
N TYR A 232 -10.83 -1.41 -17.89
CA TYR A 232 -10.20 -2.70 -17.61
C TYR A 232 -9.68 -2.78 -16.16
N ALA A 233 -9.06 -1.70 -15.67
CA ALA A 233 -8.50 -1.69 -14.33
C ALA A 233 -9.58 -1.75 -13.25
N PRO A 234 -9.53 -2.70 -12.31
CA PRO A 234 -10.41 -2.68 -11.15
C PRO A 234 -10.05 -1.50 -10.22
N PRO A 235 -10.92 -1.16 -9.26
CA PRO A 235 -10.56 -0.21 -8.21
C PRO A 235 -9.39 -0.71 -7.37
N TYR A 236 -8.38 0.14 -7.15
CA TYR A 236 -7.21 -0.13 -6.30
C TYR A 236 -7.19 0.82 -5.11
N ASN A 237 -8.22 0.75 -4.26
CA ASN A 237 -8.30 1.62 -3.11
C ASN A 237 -7.38 1.16 -1.98
N LEU A 238 -6.54 2.10 -1.52
CA LEU A 238 -5.58 1.90 -0.44
C LEU A 238 -6.30 1.70 0.89
N THR A 239 -6.01 0.61 1.57
CA THR A 239 -6.72 0.18 2.77
C THR A 239 -5.75 -0.47 3.77
N PRO A 240 -5.79 -0.15 5.07
CA PRO A 240 -4.99 -0.85 6.06
C PRO A 240 -5.55 -2.25 6.32
N VAL A 241 -4.67 -3.23 6.37
CA VAL A 241 -5.00 -4.64 6.56
C VAL A 241 -4.26 -5.19 7.76
N VAL A 242 -4.98 -5.81 8.67
CA VAL A 242 -4.47 -6.26 9.98
C VAL A 242 -4.87 -7.72 10.23
N ARG A 243 -4.00 -8.50 10.85
CA ARG A 243 -4.34 -9.83 11.33
C ARG A 243 -5.40 -9.72 12.44
N LYS A 244 -6.46 -10.50 12.34
CA LYS A 244 -7.58 -10.47 13.30
C LYS A 244 -7.12 -10.65 14.75
N GLU A 245 -6.26 -11.61 15.00
CA GLU A 245 -5.77 -11.90 16.35
C GLU A 245 -4.95 -10.76 17.01
N VAL A 246 -4.28 -9.93 16.17
CA VAL A 246 -3.55 -8.74 16.61
C VAL A 246 -4.55 -7.63 16.96
N LEU A 247 -5.56 -7.45 16.11
CA LEU A 247 -6.60 -6.45 16.30
C LEU A 247 -7.47 -6.74 17.51
N ASP A 248 -7.84 -8.02 17.74
CA ASP A 248 -8.63 -8.44 18.90
C ASP A 248 -7.91 -8.10 20.24
N LYS A 249 -6.58 -8.22 20.26
CA LYS A 249 -5.75 -7.85 21.41
C LYS A 249 -5.48 -6.35 21.54
N ASN A 250 -5.51 -5.64 20.41
CA ASN A 250 -5.09 -4.24 20.30
C ASN A 250 -6.10 -3.41 19.47
N PRO A 251 -7.35 -3.23 19.92
CA PRO A 251 -8.40 -2.58 19.11
C PRO A 251 -8.09 -1.13 18.73
N LYS A 252 -7.28 -0.43 19.52
CA LYS A 252 -6.82 0.95 19.22
C LYS A 252 -6.03 1.06 17.89
N ILE A 253 -5.51 -0.04 17.36
CA ILE A 253 -4.87 -0.06 16.03
C ILE A 253 -5.87 0.36 14.95
N ALA A 254 -7.12 -0.14 15.02
CA ALA A 254 -8.16 0.22 14.07
C ALA A 254 -8.45 1.72 14.07
N ASP A 255 -8.67 2.32 15.24
CA ASP A 255 -8.95 3.75 15.37
C ASP A 255 -7.80 4.60 14.79
N THR A 256 -6.55 4.20 15.11
CA THR A 256 -5.36 4.90 14.64
C THR A 256 -5.24 4.86 13.11
N LEU A 257 -5.40 3.70 12.50
CA LEU A 257 -5.25 3.55 11.05
C LEU A 257 -6.45 4.09 10.27
N ASN A 258 -7.66 3.98 10.81
CA ASN A 258 -8.85 4.58 10.22
C ASN A 258 -8.77 6.11 10.20
N ALA A 259 -8.19 6.72 11.23
CA ALA A 259 -7.97 8.17 11.27
C ALA A 259 -6.99 8.61 10.16
N ILE A 260 -5.97 7.81 9.84
CA ILE A 260 -5.07 8.06 8.70
C ILE A 260 -5.84 7.90 7.38
N SER A 261 -6.55 6.78 7.17
CA SER A 261 -7.37 6.53 5.97
C SER A 261 -8.27 7.69 5.62
N ALA A 262 -8.97 8.26 6.63
CA ALA A 262 -9.93 9.34 6.46
C ALA A 262 -9.31 10.66 5.94
N LYS A 263 -7.99 10.82 6.02
CA LYS A 263 -7.26 12.02 5.58
C LYS A 263 -6.61 11.85 4.21
N LEU A 264 -6.69 10.67 3.61
CA LEU A 264 -6.01 10.32 2.37
C LEU A 264 -6.98 10.33 1.19
N ASN A 265 -6.58 11.00 0.12
CA ASN A 265 -7.18 10.97 -1.21
C ASN A 265 -6.08 11.04 -2.27
N ASP A 266 -6.43 10.92 -3.55
CA ASP A 266 -5.47 10.88 -4.66
C ASP A 266 -4.56 12.12 -4.69
N GLU A 267 -5.13 13.32 -4.51
CA GLU A 267 -4.38 14.58 -4.53
C GLU A 267 -3.37 14.66 -3.38
N THR A 268 -3.82 14.31 -2.17
CA THR A 268 -2.98 14.29 -0.98
C THR A 268 -1.84 13.28 -1.17
N MET A 269 -2.16 12.07 -1.64
CA MET A 269 -1.18 11.02 -1.85
C MET A 269 -0.16 11.39 -2.93
N ALA A 270 -0.60 12.00 -4.03
CA ALA A 270 0.30 12.49 -5.07
C ALA A 270 1.30 13.55 -4.53
N LYS A 271 0.85 14.46 -3.66
CA LYS A 271 1.73 15.44 -3.00
C LYS A 271 2.74 14.77 -2.06
N LEU A 272 2.32 13.78 -1.28
CA LEU A 272 3.21 13.03 -0.40
C LEU A 272 4.28 12.25 -1.21
N ASN A 273 3.85 11.58 -2.27
CA ASN A 273 4.76 10.87 -3.18
C ASN A 273 5.75 11.84 -3.85
N ALA A 274 5.28 13.02 -4.32
CA ALA A 274 6.15 14.04 -4.89
C ALA A 274 7.20 14.53 -3.90
N SER A 275 6.85 14.71 -2.63
CA SER A 275 7.79 15.15 -1.59
C SER A 275 8.97 14.18 -1.42
N VAL A 276 8.75 12.88 -1.63
CA VAL A 276 9.84 11.89 -1.61
C VAL A 276 10.55 11.81 -2.98
N ASP A 277 9.79 11.60 -4.06
CA ASP A 277 10.36 11.26 -5.36
C ASP A 277 10.97 12.47 -6.09
N VAL A 278 10.42 13.67 -5.87
CA VAL A 278 10.86 14.92 -6.52
C VAL A 278 11.66 15.78 -5.56
N ASP A 279 11.12 16.09 -4.36
CA ASP A 279 11.74 16.98 -3.39
C ASP A 279 12.86 16.30 -2.56
N LYS A 280 13.02 14.97 -2.70
CA LYS A 280 14.07 14.15 -2.06
C LYS A 280 14.01 14.10 -0.53
N LYS A 281 12.83 14.33 0.06
CA LYS A 281 12.61 14.08 1.48
C LYS A 281 12.57 12.58 1.78
N THR A 282 12.86 12.21 3.01
CA THR A 282 12.69 10.82 3.44
C THR A 282 11.21 10.47 3.65
N PRO A 283 10.80 9.21 3.46
CA PRO A 283 9.44 8.77 3.78
C PRO A 283 9.03 9.07 5.23
N GLU A 284 9.98 9.03 6.16
CA GLU A 284 9.78 9.34 7.58
C GLU A 284 9.45 10.81 7.80
N GLU A 285 10.20 11.73 7.20
CA GLU A 285 9.93 13.19 7.27
C GLU A 285 8.54 13.52 6.70
N VAL A 286 8.20 12.94 5.56
CA VAL A 286 6.90 13.15 4.90
C VAL A 286 5.77 12.61 5.77
N ALA A 287 5.92 11.40 6.29
CA ALA A 287 4.94 10.75 7.15
C ALA A 287 4.69 11.54 8.44
N GLU A 288 5.77 11.95 9.13
CA GLU A 288 5.68 12.71 10.38
C GLU A 288 5.05 14.09 10.15
N GLY A 289 5.45 14.78 9.09
CA GLY A 289 4.88 16.06 8.70
C GLY A 289 3.38 15.98 8.44
N PHE A 290 2.95 14.95 7.70
CA PHE A 290 1.53 14.71 7.44
C PHE A 290 0.73 14.41 8.73
N LEU A 291 1.24 13.54 9.58
CA LEU A 291 0.56 13.18 10.83
C LEU A 291 0.40 14.38 11.74
N LYS A 292 1.45 15.20 11.92
CA LYS A 292 1.41 16.43 12.73
C LYS A 292 0.43 17.46 12.17
N SER A 293 0.48 17.72 10.86
CA SER A 293 -0.40 18.73 10.23
C SER A 293 -1.88 18.36 10.29
N ASN A 294 -2.21 17.06 10.48
CA ASN A 294 -3.57 16.57 10.62
C ASN A 294 -3.97 16.26 12.09
N GLY A 295 -3.11 16.54 13.08
CA GLY A 295 -3.38 16.29 14.49
C GLY A 295 -3.53 14.80 14.83
N LEU A 296 -2.82 13.92 14.13
CA LEU A 296 -2.88 12.46 14.35
C LEU A 296 -1.82 11.98 15.34
N ILE A 297 -0.77 12.77 15.54
CA ILE A 297 0.28 12.61 16.55
C ILE A 297 0.60 13.93 17.23
#